data_9a733e72e9f2a0340f5521cee4ca6d42
#
_entry.id   9a733e72e9f2a0340f5521cee4ca6d42
#
_cell.length_a   1.000
_cell.length_b   1.000
_cell.length_c   1.000
_cell.angle_alpha   90.00
_cell.angle_beta   90.00
_cell.angle_gamma   90.00
#
_symmetry.space_group_name_H-M   'P 1'
#
loop_
_entity.id
_entity.type
_entity.pdbx_description
1 polymer ?
#
loop_
_entity_poly.entity_id
_entity_poly.type
_entity_poly.pdbx_seq_one_letter_code
_entity_poly.pdbx_strand_id
1 'polypeptide(L)'
;MTGSRVSLGLFFLLAVSVSALAAETLPRSAHWAFQPVRPVPIPPVRQRDWPRSPIDAFLLARLEKAGLQPAPDVDKRTLLRRVYLDLIGLPPTPEEQQAFLEDPSPDAFARVVDRLLARPEYGERWARHWLDVARYAESNGYERDGAKPNAWRYRDYVIDSFNRDKPFDQFAREQIAGDELPGSNAETQIATTFLRLGTWDDEPADFLVDRYDQLDDVLGTTATAFLALTLRCARCHDHKFEPFSQADYYRMLAVFEPLKRPEVVVSATHRREHERFVGSEEELQGYWGSVGMQIALLTGALLPALSGQPRFLAAPQLNLMAKFQTPQPPQAHIWYEDSPQAPVTHLFRRGDPKRATVAVSPGLPAVLVRRQPAPPTPLAHSTGRRLWLANWITSPDNPLTARVLVNRVWMHHFGKGLVATPNDFGVMGARPSHPELLDWLADWFMAQGWRLKPLHRLLVLSHAYQTSSASDADVSRGEQKGALFGRWRQRRLEAEAVRDSILAVSGQLNPQRGGPSVFPPLPRAVLEGQSRPGDGWGQSSPRQAARRSIYVFCKRSLAVPELELLDTPDT
;
A
#
# COMPACT_ATOMS: atom_id res chain seq x y z
N MET A 1 -47.40 -58.81 56.63
CA MET A 1 -46.34 -58.06 57.37
C MET A 1 -45.25 -57.85 56.39
N THR A 2 -44.72 -56.71 56.25
CA THR A 2 -43.70 -56.18 55.36
C THR A 2 -44.23 -55.32 54.22
N GLY A 3 -44.24 -54.03 54.48
CA GLY A 3 -44.56 -53.00 53.51
C GLY A 3 -43.34 -52.62 52.65
N SER A 4 -43.53 -52.56 51.38
CA SER A 4 -42.55 -52.08 50.40
C SER A 4 -42.81 -50.59 50.12
N ARG A 5 -41.81 -49.72 50.41
CA ARG A 5 -41.84 -48.29 50.10
C ARG A 5 -41.32 -48.08 48.68
N VAL A 6 -42.12 -47.54 47.82
CA VAL A 6 -41.75 -47.08 46.48
C VAL A 6 -41.23 -45.64 46.61
N SER A 7 -39.96 -45.42 46.31
CA SER A 7 -39.38 -44.11 46.22
C SER A 7 -39.64 -43.50 44.84
N LEU A 8 -40.35 -42.39 44.81
CA LEU A 8 -40.59 -41.58 43.60
C LEU A 8 -39.37 -40.68 43.37
N GLY A 9 -38.58 -40.96 42.35
CA GLY A 9 -37.46 -40.11 41.93
C GLY A 9 -37.99 -38.92 41.12
N LEU A 10 -37.78 -37.72 41.66
CA LEU A 10 -38.11 -36.44 41.02
C LEU A 10 -36.99 -36.10 40.02
N PHE A 11 -37.22 -36.21 38.72
CA PHE A 11 -36.32 -35.71 37.66
C PHE A 11 -36.50 -34.18 37.57
N PHE A 12 -35.53 -33.40 38.01
CA PHE A 12 -35.43 -31.98 37.73
C PHE A 12 -34.87 -31.83 36.31
N LEU A 13 -35.73 -31.45 35.37
CA LEU A 13 -35.32 -30.93 34.05
C LEU A 13 -34.80 -29.50 34.23
N LEU A 14 -33.50 -29.34 34.19
CA LEU A 14 -32.86 -28.02 34.03
C LEU A 14 -33.10 -27.54 32.59
N ALA A 15 -34.08 -26.69 32.41
CA ALA A 15 -34.25 -25.91 31.20
C ALA A 15 -33.15 -24.83 31.16
N VAL A 16 -32.08 -25.09 30.37
CA VAL A 16 -31.09 -24.08 30.02
C VAL A 16 -31.78 -23.09 29.08
N SER A 17 -32.22 -21.98 29.62
CA SER A 17 -32.67 -20.84 28.84
C SER A 17 -31.46 -20.25 28.10
N VAL A 18 -31.30 -20.57 26.81
CA VAL A 18 -30.42 -19.82 25.91
C VAL A 18 -31.04 -18.45 25.72
N SER A 19 -30.66 -17.50 26.55
CA SER A 19 -30.95 -16.09 26.32
C SER A 19 -30.25 -15.71 25.02
N ALA A 20 -31.03 -15.57 23.94
CA ALA A 20 -30.56 -14.88 22.74
C ALA A 20 -30.18 -13.47 23.18
N LEU A 21 -28.85 -13.22 23.27
CA LEU A 21 -28.36 -11.85 23.41
C LEU A 21 -28.87 -11.07 22.21
N ALA A 22 -29.85 -10.21 22.47
CA ALA A 22 -30.23 -9.16 21.52
C ALA A 22 -28.95 -8.37 21.21
N ALA A 23 -28.51 -8.43 19.96
CA ALA A 23 -27.34 -7.70 19.52
C ALA A 23 -27.64 -6.20 19.69
N GLU A 24 -27.02 -5.57 20.69
CA GLU A 24 -27.08 -4.12 20.86
C GLU A 24 -26.67 -3.43 19.59
N THR A 25 -27.58 -2.64 19.01
CA THR A 25 -27.27 -1.77 17.89
C THR A 25 -26.44 -0.62 18.42
N LEU A 26 -25.16 -0.59 18.04
CA LEU A 26 -24.23 0.46 18.44
C LEU A 26 -24.66 1.84 17.90
N PRO A 27 -24.55 2.93 18.68
CA PRO A 27 -24.92 4.27 18.25
C PRO A 27 -24.04 4.70 17.06
N ARG A 28 -24.67 5.08 15.96
CA ARG A 28 -23.97 5.61 14.79
C ARG A 28 -23.55 7.06 15.01
N SER A 29 -22.29 7.36 14.72
CA SER A 29 -21.86 8.75 14.54
C SER A 29 -22.57 9.37 13.34
N ALA A 30 -23.02 10.62 13.47
CA ALA A 30 -23.57 11.40 12.36
C ALA A 30 -22.50 11.88 11.36
N HIS A 31 -21.22 11.60 11.63
CA HIS A 31 -20.13 12.02 10.77
C HIS A 31 -20.23 11.39 9.38
N TRP A 32 -20.02 12.19 8.32
CA TRP A 32 -20.23 11.80 6.92
C TRP A 32 -19.43 10.56 6.52
N ALA A 33 -18.17 10.44 6.98
CA ALA A 33 -17.29 9.36 6.59
C ALA A 33 -17.71 7.98 7.15
N PHE A 34 -18.45 7.95 8.26
CA PHE A 34 -18.92 6.72 8.91
C PHE A 34 -20.29 6.28 8.40
N GLN A 35 -20.89 7.04 7.45
CA GLN A 35 -22.13 6.65 6.79
C GLN A 35 -21.83 5.72 5.61
N PRO A 36 -22.67 4.72 5.33
CA PRO A 36 -22.53 3.88 4.14
C PRO A 36 -22.44 4.72 2.87
N VAL A 37 -21.66 4.24 1.90
CA VAL A 37 -21.72 4.75 0.53
C VAL A 37 -23.13 4.53 0.00
N ARG A 38 -23.71 5.55 -0.66
CA ARG A 38 -25.05 5.48 -1.23
C ARG A 38 -25.00 5.84 -2.71
N PRO A 39 -25.81 5.17 -3.55
CA PRO A 39 -26.00 5.61 -4.92
C PRO A 39 -26.50 7.07 -4.94
N VAL A 40 -25.87 7.89 -5.76
CA VAL A 40 -26.21 9.31 -5.90
C VAL A 40 -26.64 9.58 -7.34
N PRO A 41 -27.80 10.18 -7.59
CA PRO A 41 -28.22 10.54 -8.94
C PRO A 41 -27.33 11.66 -9.49
N ILE A 42 -27.08 11.63 -10.81
CA ILE A 42 -26.36 12.70 -11.50
C ILE A 42 -27.20 13.98 -11.43
N PRO A 43 -26.66 15.10 -10.94
CA PRO A 43 -27.44 16.33 -10.79
C PRO A 43 -27.78 16.94 -12.15
N PRO A 44 -28.96 17.56 -12.29
CA PRO A 44 -29.27 18.38 -13.46
C PRO A 44 -28.42 19.65 -13.45
N VAL A 45 -28.04 20.10 -14.63
CA VAL A 45 -27.27 21.34 -14.85
C VAL A 45 -27.97 22.23 -15.89
N ARG A 46 -27.73 23.54 -15.82
CA ARG A 46 -28.28 24.50 -16.78
C ARG A 46 -27.57 24.43 -18.11
N GLN A 47 -26.23 24.39 -18.09
CA GLN A 47 -25.38 24.31 -19.29
C GLN A 47 -25.21 22.84 -19.71
N ARG A 48 -26.20 22.27 -20.39
CA ARG A 48 -26.30 20.85 -20.72
C ARG A 48 -25.21 20.33 -21.67
N ASP A 49 -24.62 21.19 -22.49
CA ASP A 49 -23.65 20.82 -23.52
C ASP A 49 -22.20 20.77 -22.98
N TRP A 50 -21.97 21.29 -21.77
CA TRP A 50 -20.61 21.28 -21.17
C TRP A 50 -20.20 19.93 -20.64
N PRO A 51 -21.02 19.14 -19.89
CA PRO A 51 -20.60 17.86 -19.32
C PRO A 51 -20.32 16.82 -20.41
N ARG A 52 -19.13 16.23 -20.39
CA ARG A 52 -18.74 15.06 -21.20
C ARG A 52 -18.85 13.76 -20.41
N SER A 53 -18.98 13.86 -19.10
CA SER A 53 -19.07 12.74 -18.17
C SER A 53 -19.96 13.08 -16.97
N PRO A 54 -20.41 12.08 -16.18
CA PRO A 54 -21.10 12.33 -14.91
C PRO A 54 -20.32 13.22 -13.94
N ILE A 55 -18.99 13.10 -13.92
CA ILE A 55 -18.10 13.92 -13.07
C ILE A 55 -18.34 15.41 -13.36
N ASP A 56 -18.40 15.76 -14.62
CA ASP A 56 -18.56 17.14 -15.05
C ASP A 56 -19.89 17.74 -14.61
N ALA A 57 -20.96 16.94 -14.59
CA ALA A 57 -22.27 17.38 -14.10
C ALA A 57 -22.22 17.73 -12.61
N PHE A 58 -21.55 16.91 -11.77
CA PHE A 58 -21.40 17.22 -10.35
C PHE A 58 -20.58 18.49 -10.12
N LEU A 59 -19.50 18.69 -10.87
CA LEU A 59 -18.65 19.86 -10.76
C LEU A 59 -19.38 21.12 -11.25
N LEU A 60 -20.04 21.02 -12.42
CA LEU A 60 -20.76 22.14 -13.02
C LEU A 60 -21.93 22.59 -12.14
N ALA A 61 -22.70 21.67 -11.57
CA ALA A 61 -23.79 22.01 -10.64
C ALA A 61 -23.32 22.87 -9.45
N ARG A 62 -22.11 22.58 -8.94
CA ARG A 62 -21.49 23.39 -7.88
C ARG A 62 -20.98 24.74 -8.37
N LEU A 63 -20.38 24.80 -9.56
CA LEU A 63 -19.96 26.06 -10.19
C LEU A 63 -21.17 26.95 -10.45
N GLU A 64 -22.24 26.41 -11.05
CA GLU A 64 -23.49 27.14 -11.30
C GLU A 64 -24.13 27.68 -10.01
N LYS A 65 -24.10 26.91 -8.93
CA LYS A 65 -24.57 27.35 -7.60
C LYS A 65 -23.73 28.49 -7.05
N ALA A 66 -22.44 28.53 -7.36
CA ALA A 66 -21.52 29.58 -6.95
C ALA A 66 -21.51 30.78 -7.92
N GLY A 67 -22.27 30.75 -9.02
CA GLY A 67 -22.27 31.79 -10.05
C GLY A 67 -20.97 31.85 -10.88
N LEU A 68 -20.24 30.72 -10.94
CA LEU A 68 -18.97 30.61 -11.63
C LEU A 68 -19.13 29.81 -12.94
N GLN A 69 -18.22 30.07 -13.88
CA GLN A 69 -18.11 29.31 -15.13
C GLN A 69 -16.83 28.46 -15.09
N PRO A 70 -16.82 27.27 -15.71
CA PRO A 70 -15.59 26.52 -15.89
C PRO A 70 -14.63 27.25 -16.84
N ALA A 71 -13.34 27.01 -16.68
CA ALA A 71 -12.33 27.51 -17.60
C ALA A 71 -12.47 26.89 -19.00
N PRO A 72 -11.99 27.56 -20.07
CA PRO A 72 -11.99 27.01 -21.42
C PRO A 72 -11.10 25.77 -21.54
N ASP A 73 -11.25 25.05 -22.65
CA ASP A 73 -10.41 23.89 -22.96
C ASP A 73 -8.94 24.29 -23.06
N VAL A 74 -8.06 23.39 -22.63
CA VAL A 74 -6.62 23.52 -22.80
C VAL A 74 -6.22 23.15 -24.24
N ASP A 75 -5.10 23.68 -24.72
CA ASP A 75 -4.55 23.29 -26.02
C ASP A 75 -4.11 21.81 -26.06
N LYS A 76 -4.11 21.20 -27.26
CA LYS A 76 -3.78 19.80 -27.47
C LYS A 76 -2.39 19.41 -26.95
N ARG A 77 -1.37 20.27 -27.11
CA ARG A 77 0.01 20.00 -26.71
C ARG A 77 0.13 19.92 -25.18
N THR A 78 -0.46 20.87 -24.49
CA THR A 78 -0.52 20.91 -23.03
C THR A 78 -1.31 19.72 -22.47
N LEU A 79 -2.45 19.38 -23.10
CA LEU A 79 -3.26 18.22 -22.70
C LEU A 79 -2.47 16.90 -22.84
N LEU A 80 -1.77 16.72 -23.97
CA LEU A 80 -0.94 15.54 -24.20
C LEU A 80 0.14 15.40 -23.14
N ARG A 81 0.92 16.48 -22.91
CA ARG A 81 1.96 16.50 -21.89
C ARG A 81 1.41 16.15 -20.51
N ARG A 82 0.24 16.71 -20.15
CA ARG A 82 -0.44 16.47 -18.88
C ARG A 82 -0.72 14.97 -18.69
N VAL A 83 -1.40 14.34 -19.63
CA VAL A 83 -1.83 12.94 -19.50
C VAL A 83 -0.66 11.96 -19.52
N TYR A 84 0.42 12.25 -20.26
CA TYR A 84 1.63 11.44 -20.26
C TYR A 84 2.31 11.45 -18.88
N LEU A 85 2.51 12.62 -18.29
CA LEU A 85 3.12 12.75 -16.96
C LEU A 85 2.23 12.16 -15.86
N ASP A 86 0.91 12.28 -15.97
CA ASP A 86 -0.02 11.75 -14.98
C ASP A 86 -0.13 10.22 -15.05
N LEU A 87 -0.24 9.64 -16.24
CA LEU A 87 -0.47 8.20 -16.39
C LEU A 87 0.81 7.37 -16.38
N ILE A 88 1.90 7.86 -16.97
CA ILE A 88 3.15 7.09 -17.11
C ILE A 88 4.40 7.78 -16.52
N GLY A 89 4.30 9.04 -16.08
CA GLY A 89 5.40 9.78 -15.46
C GLY A 89 6.55 10.14 -16.41
N LEU A 90 6.33 10.07 -17.72
CA LEU A 90 7.29 10.39 -18.76
C LEU A 90 6.69 11.38 -19.76
N PRO A 91 7.48 12.26 -20.40
CA PRO A 91 6.98 13.11 -21.48
C PRO A 91 6.69 12.30 -22.75
N PRO A 92 5.80 12.78 -23.64
CA PRO A 92 5.64 12.20 -24.96
C PRO A 92 6.90 12.40 -25.81
N THR A 93 7.18 11.47 -26.73
CA THR A 93 8.23 11.67 -27.73
C THR A 93 7.78 12.71 -28.76
N PRO A 94 8.72 13.29 -29.54
CA PRO A 94 8.36 14.18 -30.65
C PRO A 94 7.38 13.55 -31.64
N GLU A 95 7.57 12.27 -31.98
CA GLU A 95 6.71 11.52 -32.91
C GLU A 95 5.31 11.29 -32.33
N GLU A 96 5.20 10.91 -31.06
CA GLU A 96 3.92 10.75 -30.36
C GLU A 96 3.16 12.08 -30.28
N GLN A 97 3.88 13.18 -30.06
CA GLN A 97 3.31 14.52 -30.04
C GLN A 97 2.78 14.93 -31.41
N GLN A 98 3.59 14.74 -32.46
CA GLN A 98 3.20 15.08 -33.82
C GLN A 98 1.96 14.28 -34.25
N ALA A 99 1.98 12.96 -34.03
CA ALA A 99 0.85 12.08 -34.37
C ALA A 99 -0.47 12.52 -33.70
N PHE A 100 -0.43 12.95 -32.44
CA PHE A 100 -1.62 13.43 -31.75
C PHE A 100 -2.10 14.81 -32.24
N LEU A 101 -1.17 15.71 -32.53
CA LEU A 101 -1.51 17.06 -33.02
C LEU A 101 -2.15 17.04 -34.39
N GLU A 102 -1.69 16.13 -35.26
CA GLU A 102 -2.18 15.95 -36.62
C GLU A 102 -3.49 15.13 -36.72
N ASP A 103 -3.84 14.41 -35.65
CA ASP A 103 -5.07 13.60 -35.64
C ASP A 103 -6.32 14.48 -35.44
N PRO A 104 -7.19 14.60 -36.46
CA PRO A 104 -8.41 15.39 -36.38
C PRO A 104 -9.59 14.64 -35.73
N SER A 105 -9.42 13.37 -35.40
CA SER A 105 -10.50 12.51 -34.92
C SER A 105 -11.02 12.96 -33.55
N PRO A 106 -12.34 12.95 -33.30
CA PRO A 106 -12.89 13.35 -32.00
C PRO A 106 -12.50 12.44 -30.86
N ASP A 107 -12.12 11.20 -31.14
CA ASP A 107 -11.66 10.19 -30.15
C ASP A 107 -10.12 10.10 -30.03
N ALA A 108 -9.36 10.99 -30.72
CA ALA A 108 -7.89 10.98 -30.70
C ALA A 108 -7.32 10.96 -29.27
N PHE A 109 -7.87 11.79 -28.38
CA PHE A 109 -7.43 11.84 -26.99
C PHE A 109 -7.78 10.55 -26.22
N ALA A 110 -8.96 9.96 -26.43
CA ALA A 110 -9.34 8.70 -25.81
C ALA A 110 -8.40 7.56 -26.21
N ARG A 111 -8.00 7.48 -27.50
CA ARG A 111 -7.03 6.50 -27.98
C ARG A 111 -5.64 6.69 -27.34
N VAL A 112 -5.20 7.93 -27.12
CA VAL A 112 -3.97 8.21 -26.39
C VAL A 112 -4.08 7.67 -24.96
N VAL A 113 -5.16 7.97 -24.24
CA VAL A 113 -5.40 7.49 -22.88
C VAL A 113 -5.38 5.97 -22.80
N ASP A 114 -6.11 5.28 -23.69
CA ASP A 114 -6.18 3.82 -23.72
C ASP A 114 -4.81 3.19 -23.97
N ARG A 115 -4.02 3.78 -24.90
CA ARG A 115 -2.64 3.35 -25.15
C ARG A 115 -1.74 3.53 -23.93
N LEU A 116 -1.83 4.67 -23.23
CA LEU A 116 -1.02 4.94 -22.05
C LEU A 116 -1.38 3.99 -20.89
N LEU A 117 -2.65 3.70 -20.67
CA LEU A 117 -3.10 2.75 -19.65
C LEU A 117 -2.64 1.29 -19.95
N ALA A 118 -2.38 0.98 -21.21
CA ALA A 118 -1.84 -0.33 -21.61
C ALA A 118 -0.31 -0.42 -21.48
N ARG A 119 0.40 0.72 -21.38
CA ARG A 119 1.86 0.74 -21.26
C ARG A 119 2.30 0.27 -19.88
N PRO A 120 3.42 -0.49 -19.80
CA PRO A 120 3.93 -0.97 -18.52
C PRO A 120 4.48 0.14 -17.61
N GLU A 121 4.80 1.31 -18.15
CA GLU A 121 5.19 2.49 -17.37
C GLU A 121 4.05 3.04 -16.52
N TYR A 122 2.80 2.68 -16.84
CA TYR A 122 1.64 2.99 -16.00
C TYR A 122 1.78 2.36 -14.60
N GLY A 123 2.13 1.09 -14.52
CA GLY A 123 2.35 0.42 -13.23
C GLY A 123 3.51 1.04 -12.46
N GLU A 124 4.63 1.38 -13.12
CA GLU A 124 5.76 2.05 -12.48
C GLU A 124 5.34 3.41 -11.89
N ARG A 125 4.56 4.20 -12.62
CA ARG A 125 4.07 5.51 -12.17
C ARG A 125 3.13 5.39 -10.97
N TRP A 126 2.12 4.53 -11.06
CA TRP A 126 1.07 4.43 -10.05
C TRP A 126 1.48 3.60 -8.84
N ALA A 127 2.42 2.66 -9.01
CA ALA A 127 3.06 1.98 -7.89
C ALA A 127 3.81 2.97 -6.99
N ARG A 128 4.46 4.00 -7.53
CA ARG A 128 5.17 4.99 -6.70
C ARG A 128 4.23 5.64 -5.69
N HIS A 129 3.01 6.03 -6.11
CA HIS A 129 2.00 6.60 -5.21
C HIS A 129 1.54 5.63 -4.13
N TRP A 130 1.42 4.32 -4.45
CA TRP A 130 1.08 3.33 -3.45
C TRP A 130 2.23 3.04 -2.49
N LEU A 131 3.46 3.01 -2.97
CA LEU A 131 4.64 2.77 -2.16
C LEU A 131 4.82 3.85 -1.07
N ASP A 132 4.44 5.11 -1.34
CA ASP A 132 4.40 6.18 -0.32
C ASP A 132 3.37 5.86 0.77
N VAL A 133 2.16 5.46 0.39
CA VAL A 133 1.11 5.07 1.33
C VAL A 133 1.54 3.86 2.17
N ALA A 134 2.28 2.92 1.57
CA ALA A 134 2.82 1.74 2.23
C ALA A 134 4.09 2.01 3.05
N ARG A 135 4.60 3.24 3.08
CA ARG A 135 5.88 3.63 3.71
C ARG A 135 7.07 2.77 3.27
N TYR A 136 7.12 2.48 1.96
CA TYR A 136 8.13 1.61 1.38
C TYR A 136 9.54 2.17 1.56
N ALA A 137 10.42 1.35 2.10
CA ALA A 137 11.85 1.55 2.08
C ALA A 137 12.56 0.19 2.04
N GLU A 138 13.79 0.18 1.55
CA GLU A 138 14.64 -0.99 1.44
C GLU A 138 15.68 -1.06 2.57
N SER A 139 15.43 -0.29 3.65
CA SER A 139 16.24 -0.30 4.87
C SER A 139 15.37 -0.20 6.12
N ASN A 140 15.95 -0.50 7.27
CA ASN A 140 15.25 -0.64 8.53
C ASN A 140 14.95 0.69 9.25
N GLY A 141 15.67 1.76 8.92
CA GLY A 141 15.70 2.96 9.75
C GLY A 141 16.52 2.75 11.03
N TYR A 142 16.35 3.63 12.01
CA TYR A 142 17.14 3.71 13.23
C TYR A 142 18.65 3.92 12.98
N GLU A 143 19.48 3.74 14.03
CA GLU A 143 20.89 4.11 14.01
C GLU A 143 21.72 3.33 12.99
N ARG A 144 21.42 2.04 12.80
CA ARG A 144 22.18 1.17 11.89
C ARG A 144 21.63 1.10 10.48
N ASP A 145 20.36 1.36 10.34
CA ASP A 145 19.63 1.40 9.07
C ASP A 145 19.99 0.28 8.09
N GLY A 146 19.98 -0.96 8.60
CA GLY A 146 20.33 -2.17 7.86
C GLY A 146 19.43 -2.37 6.63
N ALA A 147 20.01 -2.90 5.54
CA ALA A 147 19.27 -3.15 4.30
C ALA A 147 18.24 -4.27 4.45
N LYS A 148 17.12 -4.14 3.73
CA LYS A 148 16.08 -5.15 3.49
C LYS A 148 16.26 -5.72 2.08
N PRO A 149 17.13 -6.73 1.88
CA PRO A 149 17.66 -7.09 0.56
C PRO A 149 16.61 -7.56 -0.45
N ASN A 150 15.46 -8.07 0.01
CA ASN A 150 14.38 -8.55 -0.85
C ASN A 150 13.09 -7.71 -0.78
N ALA A 151 13.13 -6.51 -0.18
CA ALA A 151 11.96 -5.61 -0.16
C ALA A 151 11.55 -5.17 -1.57
N TRP A 152 12.48 -5.10 -2.54
CA TRP A 152 12.21 -4.81 -3.94
C TRP A 152 11.16 -5.74 -4.57
N ARG A 153 11.01 -6.97 -4.10
CA ARG A 153 9.99 -7.92 -4.60
C ARG A 153 8.58 -7.40 -4.34
N TYR A 154 8.35 -6.71 -3.22
CA TYR A 154 7.08 -6.05 -2.96
C TYR A 154 6.84 -4.87 -3.91
N ARG A 155 7.84 -4.04 -4.20
CA ARG A 155 7.73 -2.98 -5.20
C ARG A 155 7.31 -3.56 -6.56
N ASP A 156 7.97 -4.62 -6.99
CA ASP A 156 7.67 -5.28 -8.27
C ASP A 156 6.26 -5.90 -8.27
N TYR A 157 5.84 -6.53 -7.15
CA TYR A 157 4.47 -6.99 -6.95
C TYR A 157 3.45 -5.86 -7.14
N VAL A 158 3.69 -4.66 -6.59
CA VAL A 158 2.78 -3.51 -6.73
C VAL A 158 2.73 -3.03 -8.19
N ILE A 159 3.89 -2.90 -8.86
CA ILE A 159 3.98 -2.53 -10.27
C ILE A 159 3.17 -3.49 -11.15
N ASP A 160 3.38 -4.77 -10.98
CA ASP A 160 2.71 -5.81 -11.76
C ASP A 160 1.21 -5.89 -11.48
N SER A 161 0.80 -5.70 -10.23
CA SER A 161 -0.62 -5.65 -9.85
C SER A 161 -1.34 -4.51 -10.56
N PHE A 162 -0.75 -3.33 -10.64
CA PHE A 162 -1.34 -2.18 -11.34
C PHE A 162 -1.32 -2.37 -12.86
N ASN A 163 -0.25 -2.91 -13.42
CA ASN A 163 -0.17 -3.19 -14.86
C ASN A 163 -1.23 -4.19 -15.32
N ARG A 164 -1.49 -5.23 -14.53
CA ARG A 164 -2.55 -6.22 -14.77
C ARG A 164 -3.94 -5.71 -14.41
N ASP A 165 -4.06 -4.48 -13.92
CA ASP A 165 -5.32 -3.91 -13.42
C ASP A 165 -6.00 -4.84 -12.38
N LYS A 166 -5.20 -5.37 -11.43
CA LYS A 166 -5.70 -6.23 -10.35
C LYS A 166 -6.81 -5.49 -9.60
N PRO A 167 -7.98 -6.10 -9.35
CA PRO A 167 -9.00 -5.48 -8.53
C PRO A 167 -8.45 -5.02 -7.19
N PHE A 168 -8.73 -3.77 -6.80
CA PHE A 168 -8.13 -3.20 -5.59
C PHE A 168 -8.58 -3.91 -4.31
N ASP A 169 -9.77 -4.47 -4.28
CA ASP A 169 -10.24 -5.32 -3.18
C ASP A 169 -9.39 -6.59 -3.03
N GLN A 170 -9.00 -7.23 -4.15
CA GLN A 170 -8.06 -8.34 -4.14
C GLN A 170 -6.67 -7.89 -3.71
N PHE A 171 -6.16 -6.79 -4.27
CA PHE A 171 -4.87 -6.20 -3.92
C PHE A 171 -4.77 -5.87 -2.42
N ALA A 172 -5.83 -5.33 -1.82
CA ALA A 172 -5.89 -5.04 -0.39
C ALA A 172 -5.90 -6.32 0.46
N ARG A 173 -6.68 -7.34 0.07
CA ARG A 173 -6.71 -8.64 0.76
C ARG A 173 -5.35 -9.32 0.73
N GLU A 174 -4.66 -9.30 -0.40
CA GLU A 174 -3.33 -9.89 -0.54
C GLU A 174 -2.30 -9.23 0.38
N GLN A 175 -2.33 -7.92 0.54
CA GLN A 175 -1.39 -7.21 1.41
C GLN A 175 -1.62 -7.43 2.90
N ILE A 176 -2.86 -7.62 3.32
CA ILE A 176 -3.20 -7.81 4.74
C ILE A 176 -3.11 -9.29 5.12
N ALA A 177 -3.49 -10.19 4.23
CA ALA A 177 -3.71 -11.61 4.52
C ALA A 177 -3.35 -12.54 3.35
N GLY A 178 -2.36 -12.18 2.53
CA GLY A 178 -2.01 -12.94 1.33
C GLY A 178 -1.59 -14.39 1.58
N ASP A 179 -1.00 -14.67 2.73
CA ASP A 179 -0.65 -16.01 3.21
C ASP A 179 -1.84 -16.78 3.81
N GLU A 180 -2.95 -16.11 4.14
CA GLU A 180 -4.18 -16.70 4.65
C GLU A 180 -5.23 -16.97 3.55
N LEU A 181 -5.01 -16.47 2.33
CA LEU A 181 -5.96 -16.63 1.22
C LEU A 181 -6.02 -18.08 0.74
N PRO A 182 -7.21 -18.59 0.34
CA PRO A 182 -7.29 -19.82 -0.41
C PRO A 182 -6.45 -19.74 -1.68
N GLY A 183 -5.55 -20.73 -1.90
CA GLY A 183 -4.62 -20.71 -3.04
C GLY A 183 -3.45 -19.75 -2.87
N SER A 184 -3.08 -19.42 -1.63
CA SER A 184 -1.88 -18.64 -1.34
C SER A 184 -0.65 -19.15 -2.08
N ASN A 185 0.11 -18.25 -2.68
CA ASN A 185 1.31 -18.54 -3.48
C ASN A 185 2.40 -17.50 -3.18
N ALA A 186 3.54 -17.60 -3.87
CA ALA A 186 4.65 -16.68 -3.66
C ALA A 186 4.25 -15.19 -3.85
N GLU A 187 3.45 -14.88 -4.87
CA GLU A 187 3.00 -13.51 -5.14
C GLU A 187 2.16 -12.95 -3.99
N THR A 188 1.16 -13.71 -3.52
CA THR A 188 0.28 -13.26 -2.43
C THR A 188 1.01 -13.18 -1.09
N GLN A 189 2.01 -14.05 -0.87
CA GLN A 189 2.88 -13.97 0.32
C GLN A 189 3.79 -12.73 0.26
N ILE A 190 4.40 -12.42 -0.89
CA ILE A 190 5.21 -11.21 -1.09
C ILE A 190 4.38 -9.95 -0.81
N ALA A 191 3.09 -9.95 -1.18
CA ALA A 191 2.18 -8.85 -0.89
C ALA A 191 2.13 -8.49 0.61
N THR A 192 2.24 -9.48 1.51
CA THR A 192 2.24 -9.25 2.97
C THR A 192 3.47 -8.52 3.49
N THR A 193 4.49 -8.27 2.64
CA THR A 193 5.60 -7.36 2.96
C THR A 193 5.08 -5.99 3.41
N PHE A 194 3.92 -5.53 2.93
CA PHE A 194 3.24 -4.33 3.41
C PHE A 194 3.22 -4.21 4.94
N LEU A 195 2.98 -5.30 5.64
CA LEU A 195 2.94 -5.33 7.11
C LEU A 195 4.32 -5.17 7.76
N ARG A 196 5.42 -5.48 7.02
CA ARG A 196 6.79 -5.46 7.55
C ARG A 196 7.63 -4.27 7.09
N LEU A 197 7.08 -3.35 6.31
CA LEU A 197 7.82 -2.20 5.79
C LEU A 197 8.18 -1.14 6.84
N GLY A 198 7.63 -1.19 8.04
CA GLY A 198 7.95 -0.27 9.13
C GLY A 198 9.43 -0.26 9.53
N THR A 199 9.79 0.68 10.39
CA THR A 199 11.12 0.76 10.99
C THR A 199 11.38 -0.43 11.92
N TRP A 200 12.64 -0.77 12.12
CA TRP A 200 13.04 -1.85 13.01
C TRP A 200 14.40 -1.57 13.65
N ASP A 201 14.44 -1.71 14.97
CA ASP A 201 15.63 -1.54 15.78
C ASP A 201 16.23 -2.93 16.14
N ASP A 202 17.51 -3.14 15.92
CA ASP A 202 18.21 -4.37 16.25
C ASP A 202 18.70 -4.40 17.72
N GLU A 203 18.67 -3.27 18.43
CA GLU A 203 19.09 -3.11 19.83
C GLU A 203 18.06 -2.31 20.66
N PRO A 204 16.78 -2.71 20.68
CA PRO A 204 15.78 -1.96 21.41
C PRO A 204 16.05 -2.00 22.92
N ALA A 205 15.80 -0.88 23.59
CA ALA A 205 15.92 -0.78 25.03
C ALA A 205 14.99 -1.75 25.79
N ASP A 206 13.87 -2.14 25.17
CA ASP A 206 12.89 -3.07 25.72
C ASP A 206 12.18 -3.82 24.58
N PHE A 207 12.41 -5.11 24.46
CA PHE A 207 11.83 -5.97 23.41
C PHE A 207 10.31 -6.04 23.45
N LEU A 208 9.68 -5.97 24.65
CA LEU A 208 8.22 -6.00 24.76
C LEU A 208 7.60 -4.69 24.28
N VAL A 209 8.16 -3.57 24.67
CA VAL A 209 7.71 -2.25 24.22
C VAL A 209 7.86 -2.13 22.71
N ASP A 210 9.04 -2.45 22.18
CA ASP A 210 9.31 -2.44 20.74
C ASP A 210 8.37 -3.37 19.95
N ARG A 211 8.07 -4.55 20.47
CA ARG A 211 7.08 -5.45 19.86
C ARG A 211 5.73 -4.77 19.64
N TYR A 212 5.23 -4.06 20.67
CA TYR A 212 3.96 -3.36 20.56
C TYR A 212 4.05 -2.05 19.77
N ASP A 213 5.22 -1.44 19.65
CA ASP A 213 5.47 -0.31 18.77
C ASP A 213 5.42 -0.73 17.30
N GLN A 214 5.99 -1.91 16.97
CA GLN A 214 5.87 -2.50 15.64
C GLN A 214 4.43 -2.88 15.28
N LEU A 215 3.66 -3.44 16.22
CA LEU A 215 2.25 -3.76 16.00
C LEU A 215 1.39 -2.49 15.85
N ASP A 216 1.70 -1.42 16.60
CA ASP A 216 1.09 -0.11 16.43
C ASP A 216 1.36 0.47 15.04
N ASP A 217 2.58 0.31 14.52
CA ASP A 217 2.92 0.70 13.16
C ASP A 217 2.12 -0.08 12.10
N VAL A 218 2.01 -1.40 12.25
CA VAL A 218 1.21 -2.25 11.36
C VAL A 218 -0.26 -1.84 11.37
N LEU A 219 -0.85 -1.69 12.56
CA LEU A 219 -2.25 -1.27 12.71
C LEU A 219 -2.47 0.14 12.16
N GLY A 220 -1.63 1.10 12.58
CA GLY A 220 -1.76 2.51 12.19
C GLY A 220 -1.63 2.70 10.69
N THR A 221 -0.67 2.02 10.05
CA THR A 221 -0.51 2.06 8.59
C THR A 221 -1.67 1.41 7.87
N THR A 222 -2.15 0.24 8.34
CA THR A 222 -3.34 -0.40 7.76
C THR A 222 -4.56 0.51 7.84
N ALA A 223 -4.79 1.13 9.00
CA ALA A 223 -5.90 2.06 9.19
C ALA A 223 -5.78 3.31 8.30
N THR A 224 -4.59 3.90 8.20
CA THR A 224 -4.37 5.08 7.36
C THR A 224 -4.44 4.74 5.88
N ALA A 225 -3.82 3.64 5.44
CA ALA A 225 -3.75 3.25 4.04
C ALA A 225 -5.12 2.91 3.45
N PHE A 226 -5.93 2.15 4.17
CA PHE A 226 -7.21 1.65 3.64
C PHE A 226 -8.42 2.43 4.14
N LEU A 227 -8.36 3.02 5.33
CA LEU A 227 -9.51 3.64 5.98
C LEU A 227 -9.35 5.16 6.16
N ALA A 228 -8.16 5.72 5.95
CA ALA A 228 -7.82 7.11 6.28
C ALA A 228 -8.24 7.48 7.72
N LEU A 229 -7.90 6.62 8.70
CA LEU A 229 -8.18 6.81 10.11
C LEU A 229 -6.91 6.90 10.94
N THR A 230 -6.91 7.82 11.91
CA THR A 230 -5.80 8.07 12.83
C THR A 230 -6.05 7.37 14.17
N LEU A 231 -5.89 6.03 14.22
CA LEU A 231 -6.23 5.24 15.43
C LEU A 231 -5.18 5.30 16.54
N ARG A 232 -3.94 5.70 16.26
CA ARG A 232 -2.80 5.59 17.20
C ARG A 232 -3.02 6.31 18.53
N CYS A 233 -3.75 7.43 18.55
CA CYS A 233 -4.06 8.15 19.79
C CYS A 233 -4.85 7.27 20.79
N ALA A 234 -5.66 6.34 20.27
CA ALA A 234 -6.45 5.44 21.10
C ALA A 234 -5.64 4.32 21.78
N ARG A 235 -4.34 4.20 21.51
CA ARG A 235 -3.43 3.29 22.20
C ARG A 235 -3.36 3.58 23.71
N CYS A 236 -3.36 4.86 24.11
CA CYS A 236 -3.12 5.26 25.50
C CYS A 236 -4.39 5.62 26.27
N HIS A 237 -5.40 6.14 25.59
CA HIS A 237 -6.69 6.61 26.16
C HIS A 237 -7.74 6.64 25.03
N ASP A 238 -9.00 6.78 25.35
CA ASP A 238 -10.03 7.02 24.33
C ASP A 238 -9.63 8.19 23.45
N HIS A 239 -9.85 8.07 22.13
CA HIS A 239 -9.40 9.10 21.20
C HIS A 239 -10.04 10.45 21.52
N LYS A 240 -9.24 11.52 21.58
CA LYS A 240 -9.69 12.84 22.06
C LYS A 240 -10.84 13.43 21.21
N PHE A 241 -10.81 13.20 19.91
CA PHE A 241 -11.72 13.84 18.94
C PHE A 241 -12.58 12.82 18.20
N GLU A 242 -12.02 11.65 17.92
CA GLU A 242 -12.69 10.60 17.17
C GLU A 242 -13.52 9.70 18.08
N PRO A 243 -14.63 9.12 17.59
CA PRO A 243 -15.44 8.21 18.37
C PRO A 243 -14.81 6.80 18.46
N PHE A 244 -13.53 6.73 18.79
CA PHE A 244 -12.77 5.50 18.98
C PHE A 244 -12.37 5.37 20.44
N SER A 245 -12.81 4.29 21.08
CA SER A 245 -12.35 3.95 22.42
C SER A 245 -10.97 3.29 22.39
N GLN A 246 -10.28 3.30 23.54
CA GLN A 246 -9.08 2.52 23.73
C GLN A 246 -9.35 1.03 23.48
N ALA A 247 -10.51 0.53 23.84
CA ALA A 247 -10.91 -0.85 23.58
C ALA A 247 -11.02 -1.14 22.06
N ASP A 248 -11.51 -0.20 21.24
CA ASP A 248 -11.56 -0.37 19.78
C ASP A 248 -10.16 -0.52 19.20
N TYR A 249 -9.18 0.27 19.68
CA TYR A 249 -7.78 0.15 19.27
C TYR A 249 -7.23 -1.24 19.56
N TYR A 250 -7.38 -1.75 20.80
CA TYR A 250 -6.83 -3.07 21.16
C TYR A 250 -7.59 -4.24 20.52
N ARG A 251 -8.87 -4.09 20.22
CA ARG A 251 -9.61 -5.07 19.41
C ARG A 251 -9.08 -5.16 17.97
N MET A 252 -8.73 -4.02 17.37
CA MET A 252 -8.07 -3.99 16.07
C MET A 252 -6.64 -4.53 16.15
N LEU A 253 -5.87 -4.18 17.20
CA LEU A 253 -4.53 -4.69 17.44
C LEU A 253 -4.52 -6.22 17.58
N ALA A 254 -5.54 -6.79 18.22
CA ALA A 254 -5.71 -8.23 18.40
C ALA A 254 -5.74 -9.01 17.07
N VAL A 255 -6.02 -8.35 15.96
CA VAL A 255 -5.95 -8.95 14.61
C VAL A 255 -4.50 -9.26 14.24
N PHE A 256 -3.56 -8.40 14.61
CA PHE A 256 -2.14 -8.50 14.27
C PHE A 256 -1.28 -9.11 15.38
N GLU A 257 -1.82 -9.28 16.58
CA GLU A 257 -1.11 -9.87 17.73
C GLU A 257 -0.44 -11.24 17.44
N PRO A 258 -1.06 -12.14 16.64
CA PRO A 258 -0.45 -13.43 16.32
C PRO A 258 0.75 -13.36 15.38
N LEU A 259 0.96 -12.24 14.67
CA LEU A 259 2.07 -12.09 13.73
C LEU A 259 3.41 -12.30 14.42
N LYS A 260 4.29 -13.07 13.80
CA LYS A 260 5.66 -13.30 14.21
C LYS A 260 6.62 -12.66 13.22
N ARG A 261 7.59 -11.90 13.75
CA ARG A 261 8.69 -11.40 12.95
C ARG A 261 9.77 -12.48 12.82
N PRO A 262 10.28 -12.74 11.62
CA PRO A 262 11.44 -13.61 11.46
C PRO A 262 12.69 -12.92 12.05
N GLU A 263 13.02 -13.23 13.29
CA GLU A 263 14.19 -12.70 13.99
C GLU A 263 14.74 -13.69 15.00
N VAL A 264 16.02 -13.55 15.35
CA VAL A 264 16.70 -14.34 16.36
C VAL A 264 17.30 -13.39 17.39
N VAL A 265 16.94 -13.59 18.65
CA VAL A 265 17.58 -12.89 19.79
C VAL A 265 18.98 -13.46 19.97
N VAL A 266 19.99 -12.62 19.78
CA VAL A 266 21.41 -12.99 19.87
C VAL A 266 21.94 -12.76 21.28
N SER A 267 21.47 -11.72 21.97
CA SER A 267 21.80 -11.39 23.35
C SER A 267 20.63 -10.64 24.01
N ALA A 268 20.80 -10.28 25.27
CA ALA A 268 19.81 -9.48 26.00
C ALA A 268 19.53 -8.11 25.39
N THR A 269 20.44 -7.60 24.56
CA THR A 269 20.35 -6.26 23.94
C THR A 269 20.44 -6.27 22.41
N HIS A 270 20.54 -7.44 21.79
CA HIS A 270 20.74 -7.53 20.34
C HIS A 270 19.97 -8.68 19.73
N ARG A 271 19.36 -8.40 18.58
CA ARG A 271 18.65 -9.37 17.72
C ARG A 271 19.04 -9.19 16.27
N ARG A 272 18.84 -10.21 15.47
CA ARG A 272 19.02 -10.19 14.01
C ARG A 272 17.72 -10.59 13.34
N GLU A 273 17.32 -9.83 12.35
CA GLU A 273 16.23 -10.26 11.49
C GLU A 273 16.74 -11.18 10.37
N HIS A 274 15.83 -12.00 9.88
CA HIS A 274 16.05 -12.77 8.67
C HIS A 274 14.80 -12.71 7.79
N GLU A 275 14.93 -13.09 6.53
CA GLU A 275 13.81 -13.19 5.60
C GLU A 275 13.33 -14.63 5.51
N ARG A 276 12.08 -14.79 5.11
CA ARG A 276 11.51 -16.13 4.93
C ARG A 276 11.71 -16.62 3.51
N PHE A 277 11.87 -17.92 3.39
CA PHE A 277 11.90 -18.60 2.12
C PHE A 277 10.53 -18.48 1.43
N VAL A 278 10.45 -17.70 0.35
CA VAL A 278 9.25 -17.46 -0.45
C VAL A 278 9.66 -17.32 -1.90
N GLY A 279 9.25 -18.25 -2.74
CA GLY A 279 9.56 -18.23 -4.16
C GLY A 279 8.51 -18.95 -5.00
N SER A 280 8.43 -18.60 -6.28
CA SER A 280 7.67 -19.37 -7.25
C SER A 280 8.26 -20.77 -7.40
N GLU A 281 7.50 -21.70 -7.96
CA GLU A 281 7.98 -23.04 -8.24
C GLU A 281 9.22 -23.01 -9.16
N GLU A 282 9.22 -22.12 -10.15
CA GLU A 282 10.35 -21.93 -11.06
C GLU A 282 11.61 -21.39 -10.33
N GLU A 283 11.46 -20.39 -9.46
CA GLU A 283 12.56 -19.87 -8.63
C GLU A 283 13.12 -20.95 -7.70
N LEU A 284 12.25 -21.78 -7.10
CA LEU A 284 12.63 -22.88 -6.23
C LEU A 284 13.38 -23.97 -6.98
N GLN A 285 12.88 -24.37 -8.14
CA GLN A 285 13.55 -25.37 -9.00
C GLN A 285 14.92 -24.86 -9.47
N GLY A 286 15.00 -23.60 -9.89
CA GLY A 286 16.25 -22.96 -10.28
C GLY A 286 17.27 -22.92 -9.13
N TYR A 287 16.85 -22.55 -7.94
CA TYR A 287 17.67 -22.53 -6.73
C TYR A 287 18.20 -23.93 -6.38
N TRP A 288 17.30 -24.95 -6.27
CA TRP A 288 17.70 -26.30 -5.94
C TRP A 288 18.56 -26.95 -7.02
N GLY A 289 18.31 -26.65 -8.29
CA GLY A 289 19.16 -27.07 -9.39
C GLY A 289 20.58 -26.50 -9.26
N SER A 290 20.71 -25.23 -8.94
CA SER A 290 22.01 -24.57 -8.73
C SER A 290 22.74 -25.11 -7.50
N VAL A 291 22.05 -25.36 -6.39
CA VAL A 291 22.59 -25.99 -5.17
C VAL A 291 23.07 -27.41 -5.47
N GLY A 292 22.25 -28.19 -6.17
CA GLY A 292 22.61 -29.57 -6.58
C GLY A 292 23.85 -29.60 -7.46
N MET A 293 23.99 -28.67 -8.41
CA MET A 293 25.18 -28.54 -9.24
C MET A 293 26.40 -28.18 -8.42
N GLN A 294 26.30 -27.26 -7.47
CA GLN A 294 27.42 -26.91 -6.57
C GLN A 294 27.85 -28.09 -5.70
N ILE A 295 26.89 -28.80 -5.12
CA ILE A 295 27.16 -30.01 -4.32
C ILE A 295 27.89 -31.06 -5.19
N ALA A 296 27.43 -31.31 -6.41
CA ALA A 296 28.07 -32.25 -7.35
C ALA A 296 29.51 -31.84 -7.69
N LEU A 297 29.76 -30.54 -7.93
CA LEU A 297 31.09 -30.01 -8.18
C LEU A 297 32.01 -30.12 -6.96
N LEU A 298 31.53 -29.80 -5.76
CA LEU A 298 32.27 -29.93 -4.51
C LEU A 298 32.58 -31.39 -4.20
N THR A 299 31.61 -32.29 -4.36
CA THR A 299 31.78 -33.73 -4.15
C THR A 299 32.77 -34.30 -5.15
N GLY A 300 32.67 -33.95 -6.45
CA GLY A 300 33.60 -34.36 -7.46
C GLY A 300 35.04 -33.85 -7.26
N ALA A 301 35.17 -32.67 -6.61
CA ALA A 301 36.48 -32.10 -6.26
C ALA A 301 37.08 -32.68 -4.96
N LEU A 302 36.24 -32.99 -3.95
CA LEU A 302 36.68 -33.45 -2.62
C LEU A 302 36.89 -34.96 -2.54
N LEU A 303 36.07 -35.79 -3.19
CA LEU A 303 36.17 -37.24 -3.16
C LEU A 303 37.57 -37.76 -3.58
N PRO A 304 38.22 -37.24 -4.65
CA PRO A 304 39.59 -37.62 -5.03
C PRO A 304 40.63 -37.22 -3.97
N ALA A 305 40.41 -36.08 -3.28
CA ALA A 305 41.31 -35.61 -2.21
C ALA A 305 41.23 -36.46 -0.94
N LEU A 306 40.03 -36.97 -0.63
CA LEU A 306 39.76 -37.85 0.54
C LEU A 306 40.23 -39.29 0.27
N SER A 307 40.37 -39.72 -0.96
CA SER A 307 40.84 -41.05 -1.35
C SER A 307 42.39 -41.21 -1.39
N GLY A 308 43.14 -40.25 -0.84
CA GLY A 308 44.60 -40.32 -0.68
C GLY A 308 45.41 -40.09 -1.95
N GLN A 309 44.79 -39.68 -3.04
CA GLN A 309 45.51 -39.22 -4.25
C GLN A 309 45.67 -37.69 -4.20
N PRO A 310 46.87 -37.13 -4.04
CA PRO A 310 47.06 -35.68 -4.04
C PRO A 310 46.89 -35.16 -5.46
N ARG A 311 45.67 -34.87 -5.83
CA ARG A 311 45.37 -34.02 -7.01
C ARG A 311 45.13 -32.62 -6.49
N PHE A 312 46.12 -31.76 -6.65
CA PHE A 312 45.94 -30.32 -6.53
C PHE A 312 44.75 -29.94 -7.45
N LEU A 313 43.75 -29.29 -6.89
CA LEU A 313 42.73 -28.62 -7.70
C LEU A 313 43.48 -27.70 -8.68
N ALA A 314 43.37 -27.97 -9.97
CA ALA A 314 44.03 -27.13 -10.98
C ALA A 314 43.45 -25.70 -10.86
N ALA A 315 44.27 -24.69 -11.12
CA ALA A 315 43.88 -23.28 -11.06
C ALA A 315 42.56 -22.96 -11.80
N PRO A 316 42.20 -23.60 -12.94
CA PRO A 316 40.91 -23.46 -13.57
C PRO A 316 39.72 -23.89 -12.70
N GLN A 317 39.86 -24.93 -11.87
CA GLN A 317 38.80 -25.42 -10.98
C GLN A 317 38.59 -24.50 -9.77
N LEU A 318 39.68 -23.97 -9.19
CA LEU A 318 39.64 -22.95 -8.15
C LEU A 318 39.06 -21.65 -8.66
N ASN A 319 39.39 -21.22 -9.89
CA ASN A 319 38.82 -20.05 -10.54
C ASN A 319 37.35 -20.25 -10.88
N LEU A 320 36.91 -21.47 -11.24
CA LEU A 320 35.53 -21.80 -11.45
C LEU A 320 34.75 -21.73 -10.13
N MET A 321 35.28 -22.30 -9.03
CA MET A 321 34.69 -22.24 -7.71
C MET A 321 34.62 -20.80 -7.18
N ALA A 322 35.60 -19.97 -7.40
CA ALA A 322 35.59 -18.54 -7.05
C ALA A 322 34.57 -17.73 -7.84
N LYS A 323 34.17 -18.17 -9.04
CA LYS A 323 33.11 -17.56 -9.85
C LYS A 323 31.70 -18.05 -9.50
N PHE A 324 31.59 -19.15 -8.79
CA PHE A 324 30.30 -19.61 -8.28
C PHE A 324 29.88 -18.73 -7.09
N GLN A 325 29.08 -17.72 -7.37
CA GLN A 325 28.30 -17.08 -6.29
C GLN A 325 27.35 -18.13 -5.73
N THR A 326 27.37 -18.30 -4.40
CA THR A 326 26.38 -19.15 -3.74
C THR A 326 24.99 -18.65 -4.14
N PRO A 327 24.13 -19.51 -4.75
CA PRO A 327 22.80 -19.06 -5.11
C PRO A 327 22.07 -18.61 -3.85
N GLN A 328 21.46 -17.44 -3.91
CA GLN A 328 20.64 -16.96 -2.82
C GLN A 328 19.27 -17.63 -2.92
N PRO A 329 18.74 -18.18 -1.82
CA PRO A 329 17.41 -18.73 -1.84
C PRO A 329 16.38 -17.62 -2.15
N PRO A 330 15.28 -17.92 -2.84
CA PRO A 330 14.19 -16.96 -3.01
C PRO A 330 13.57 -16.66 -1.65
N GLN A 331 13.76 -15.42 -1.18
CA GLN A 331 13.31 -14.96 0.14
C GLN A 331 12.45 -13.71 0.00
N ALA A 332 11.59 -13.47 0.99
CA ALA A 332 10.78 -12.26 1.07
C ALA A 332 10.77 -11.69 2.48
N HIS A 333 10.64 -10.38 2.55
CA HIS A 333 10.61 -9.60 3.77
C HIS A 333 9.18 -9.56 4.35
N ILE A 334 8.73 -10.66 4.96
CA ILE A 334 7.34 -10.83 5.44
C ILE A 334 7.27 -11.15 6.93
N TRP A 335 6.12 -10.83 7.54
CA TRP A 335 5.67 -11.41 8.81
C TRP A 335 4.89 -12.70 8.52
N TYR A 336 4.65 -13.53 9.56
CA TYR A 336 3.91 -14.78 9.40
C TYR A 336 3.16 -15.17 10.66
N GLU A 337 2.23 -16.08 10.52
CA GLU A 337 1.65 -16.87 11.60
C GLU A 337 2.01 -18.35 11.38
N ASP A 338 2.09 -19.14 12.43
CA ASP A 338 2.39 -20.57 12.37
C ASP A 338 1.45 -21.41 13.23
N SER A 339 0.40 -20.80 13.76
CA SER A 339 -0.54 -21.45 14.67
C SER A 339 -1.96 -20.91 14.49
N PRO A 340 -2.97 -21.79 14.52
CA PRO A 340 -4.38 -21.37 14.61
C PRO A 340 -4.74 -20.77 15.97
N GLN A 341 -3.86 -20.89 16.96
CA GLN A 341 -4.06 -20.37 18.32
C GLN A 341 -3.40 -19.02 18.45
N ALA A 342 -4.16 -18.03 18.89
CA ALA A 342 -3.64 -16.70 19.12
C ALA A 342 -3.35 -16.45 20.59
N PRO A 343 -2.35 -15.62 20.91
CA PRO A 343 -2.18 -15.07 22.25
C PRO A 343 -3.41 -14.26 22.67
N VAL A 344 -3.60 -14.16 23.98
CA VAL A 344 -4.65 -13.30 24.54
C VAL A 344 -4.18 -11.87 24.51
N THR A 345 -4.88 -11.03 23.74
CA THR A 345 -4.62 -9.59 23.69
C THR A 345 -5.25 -8.91 24.90
N HIS A 346 -4.55 -7.98 25.50
CA HIS A 346 -5.03 -7.19 26.64
C HIS A 346 -5.05 -5.70 26.31
N LEU A 347 -5.95 -4.98 26.93
CA LEU A 347 -5.91 -3.53 26.99
C LEU A 347 -4.79 -3.11 27.95
N PHE A 348 -3.97 -2.13 27.55
CA PHE A 348 -2.85 -1.64 28.35
C PHE A 348 -3.15 -0.29 28.97
N ARG A 349 -2.92 -0.19 30.28
CA ARG A 349 -3.10 1.08 30.97
C ARG A 349 -2.09 2.11 30.43
N ARG A 350 -2.59 3.21 29.86
CA ARG A 350 -1.79 4.27 29.20
C ARG A 350 -0.87 3.75 28.08
N GLY A 351 -1.25 2.68 27.40
CA GLY A 351 -0.46 2.12 26.32
C GLY A 351 0.78 1.33 26.72
N ASP A 352 1.01 1.13 28.03
CA ASP A 352 2.18 0.44 28.58
C ASP A 352 1.94 -1.08 28.56
N PRO A 353 2.66 -1.88 27.73
CA PRO A 353 2.46 -3.33 27.62
C PRO A 353 2.80 -4.09 28.91
N LYS A 354 3.55 -3.48 29.84
CA LYS A 354 3.81 -4.04 31.17
C LYS A 354 2.63 -3.90 32.14
N ARG A 355 1.59 -3.15 31.74
CA ARG A 355 0.40 -2.87 32.55
C ARG A 355 -0.86 -3.38 31.88
N ALA A 356 -0.85 -4.68 31.56
CA ALA A 356 -2.00 -5.37 31.01
C ALA A 356 -3.21 -5.32 31.99
N THR A 357 -4.41 -5.10 31.45
CA THR A 357 -5.66 -5.06 32.20
C THR A 357 -6.64 -6.11 31.67
N VAL A 358 -7.78 -5.73 31.12
CA VAL A 358 -8.79 -6.66 30.63
C VAL A 358 -8.40 -7.29 29.31
N ALA A 359 -8.73 -8.56 29.13
CA ALA A 359 -8.57 -9.26 27.87
C ALA A 359 -9.59 -8.75 26.84
N VAL A 360 -9.17 -8.64 25.57
CA VAL A 360 -10.02 -8.24 24.47
C VAL A 360 -9.95 -9.25 23.32
N SER A 361 -11.07 -9.43 22.63
CA SER A 361 -11.14 -10.23 21.41
C SER A 361 -11.01 -9.34 20.17
N PRO A 362 -10.58 -9.88 19.01
CA PRO A 362 -10.59 -9.14 17.75
C PRO A 362 -11.96 -8.51 17.48
N GLY A 363 -11.97 -7.27 17.01
CA GLY A 363 -13.20 -6.56 16.71
C GLY A 363 -12.92 -5.29 15.91
N LEU A 364 -13.98 -4.76 15.30
CA LEU A 364 -13.93 -3.52 14.53
C LEU A 364 -14.39 -2.34 15.40
N PRO A 365 -13.94 -1.11 15.08
CA PRO A 365 -14.43 0.06 15.80
C PRO A 365 -15.96 0.15 15.74
N ALA A 366 -16.57 0.34 16.89
CA ALA A 366 -18.03 0.31 17.06
C ALA A 366 -18.76 1.29 16.13
N VAL A 367 -18.16 2.45 15.87
CA VAL A 367 -18.74 3.49 15.01
C VAL A 367 -18.80 3.09 13.52
N LEU A 368 -17.96 2.15 13.07
CA LEU A 368 -17.87 1.74 11.67
C LEU A 368 -18.82 0.59 11.31
N VAL A 369 -19.35 -0.12 12.30
CA VAL A 369 -20.18 -1.30 12.07
C VAL A 369 -21.51 -1.20 12.82
N ARG A 370 -22.58 -1.69 12.22
CA ARG A 370 -23.90 -1.78 12.90
C ARG A 370 -23.90 -2.90 13.94
N ARG A 371 -23.18 -3.96 13.63
CA ARG A 371 -23.00 -5.15 14.43
C ARG A 371 -21.61 -5.69 14.16
N GLN A 372 -20.93 -6.16 15.19
CA GLN A 372 -19.66 -6.85 15.00
C GLN A 372 -19.86 -8.06 14.08
N PRO A 373 -19.01 -8.25 13.08
CA PRO A 373 -19.03 -9.47 12.27
C PRO A 373 -18.84 -10.72 13.15
N ALA A 374 -19.19 -11.90 12.63
CA ALA A 374 -18.87 -13.15 13.29
C ALA A 374 -17.35 -13.22 13.59
N PRO A 375 -16.94 -13.84 14.70
CA PRO A 375 -15.52 -13.99 15.04
C PRO A 375 -14.72 -14.64 13.89
N PRO A 376 -13.43 -14.34 13.75
CA PRO A 376 -12.60 -14.98 12.75
C PRO A 376 -12.53 -16.50 12.95
N THR A 377 -12.54 -17.23 11.84
CA THR A 377 -12.40 -18.69 11.84
C THR A 377 -10.93 -19.04 11.71
N PRO A 378 -10.33 -19.80 12.64
CA PRO A 378 -8.96 -20.24 12.52
C PRO A 378 -8.74 -21.10 11.26
N LEU A 379 -7.58 -20.94 10.63
CA LEU A 379 -7.09 -21.73 9.51
C LEU A 379 -6.05 -22.76 10.01
N ALA A 380 -5.59 -23.63 9.13
CA ALA A 380 -4.64 -24.69 9.53
C ALA A 380 -3.32 -24.13 10.13
N HIS A 381 -2.84 -23.00 9.62
CA HIS A 381 -1.55 -22.42 9.98
C HIS A 381 -1.64 -20.97 10.51
N SER A 382 -2.84 -20.43 10.67
CA SER A 382 -3.05 -19.07 11.16
C SER A 382 -4.37 -18.94 11.90
N THR A 383 -4.51 -17.83 12.60
CA THR A 383 -5.76 -17.51 13.32
C THR A 383 -6.90 -17.06 12.41
N GLY A 384 -6.65 -16.80 11.13
CA GLY A 384 -7.62 -16.26 10.19
C GLY A 384 -8.07 -14.82 10.48
N ARG A 385 -7.43 -14.14 11.45
CA ARG A 385 -7.83 -12.80 11.89
C ARG A 385 -7.56 -11.74 10.84
N ARG A 386 -6.44 -11.85 10.13
CA ARG A 386 -6.08 -10.89 9.08
C ARG A 386 -6.99 -11.02 7.87
N LEU A 387 -7.33 -12.25 7.47
CA LEU A 387 -8.30 -12.50 6.40
C LEU A 387 -9.68 -11.96 6.76
N TRP A 388 -10.12 -12.13 8.02
CA TRP A 388 -11.36 -11.57 8.53
C TRP A 388 -11.39 -10.04 8.42
N LEU A 389 -10.31 -9.35 8.83
CA LEU A 389 -10.17 -7.90 8.71
C LEU A 389 -10.14 -7.47 7.23
N ALA A 390 -9.36 -8.16 6.40
CA ALA A 390 -9.20 -7.86 4.98
C ALA A 390 -10.55 -7.96 4.23
N ASN A 391 -11.35 -8.98 4.54
CA ASN A 391 -12.69 -9.14 3.98
C ASN A 391 -13.62 -8.00 4.38
N TRP A 392 -13.54 -7.50 5.61
CA TRP A 392 -14.32 -6.34 6.03
C TRP A 392 -13.82 -5.03 5.36
N ILE A 393 -12.51 -4.82 5.30
CA ILE A 393 -11.93 -3.64 4.62
C ILE A 393 -12.40 -3.55 3.17
N THR A 394 -12.54 -4.67 2.49
CA THR A 394 -12.96 -4.75 1.08
C THR A 394 -14.46 -4.99 0.88
N SER A 395 -15.23 -5.03 1.95
CA SER A 395 -16.67 -5.19 1.88
C SER A 395 -17.36 -3.92 1.35
N PRO A 396 -18.41 -4.05 0.53
CA PRO A 396 -19.27 -2.91 0.17
C PRO A 396 -19.91 -2.20 1.37
N ASP A 397 -20.03 -2.88 2.50
CA ASP A 397 -20.55 -2.31 3.75
C ASP A 397 -19.54 -1.40 4.46
N ASN A 398 -18.26 -1.46 4.08
CA ASN A 398 -17.23 -0.57 4.61
C ASN A 398 -17.42 0.83 4.02
N PRO A 399 -17.64 1.86 4.86
CA PRO A 399 -17.94 3.20 4.35
C PRO A 399 -16.71 3.95 3.81
N LEU A 400 -15.49 3.46 4.02
CA LEU A 400 -14.27 4.23 3.86
C LEU A 400 -13.43 3.81 2.67
N THR A 401 -13.11 2.53 2.51
CA THR A 401 -12.05 2.05 1.60
C THR A 401 -12.21 2.55 0.17
N ALA A 402 -13.39 2.43 -0.42
CA ALA A 402 -13.63 2.93 -1.78
C ALA A 402 -13.48 4.45 -1.87
N ARG A 403 -14.05 5.20 -0.91
CA ARG A 403 -13.92 6.66 -0.84
C ARG A 403 -12.48 7.13 -0.70
N VAL A 404 -11.70 6.46 0.15
CA VAL A 404 -10.28 6.78 0.39
C VAL A 404 -9.47 6.59 -0.87
N LEU A 405 -9.67 5.48 -1.58
CA LEU A 405 -8.93 5.21 -2.80
C LEU A 405 -9.31 6.18 -3.92
N VAL A 406 -10.60 6.37 -4.20
CA VAL A 406 -11.00 7.30 -5.26
C VAL A 406 -10.56 8.74 -4.96
N ASN A 407 -10.53 9.15 -3.68
CA ASN A 407 -10.02 10.45 -3.28
C ASN A 407 -8.51 10.59 -3.54
N ARG A 408 -7.70 9.56 -3.29
CA ARG A 408 -6.26 9.59 -3.60
C ARG A 408 -6.01 9.62 -5.10
N VAL A 409 -6.70 8.80 -5.88
CA VAL A 409 -6.59 8.83 -7.35
C VAL A 409 -7.00 10.19 -7.90
N TRP A 410 -8.10 10.75 -7.39
CA TRP A 410 -8.54 12.11 -7.71
C TRP A 410 -7.45 13.15 -7.40
N MET A 411 -6.88 13.08 -6.19
CA MET A 411 -5.82 14.01 -5.75
C MET A 411 -4.62 14.01 -6.70
N HIS A 412 -4.20 12.84 -7.15
CA HIS A 412 -3.06 12.71 -8.06
C HIS A 412 -3.35 13.26 -9.46
N HIS A 413 -4.60 13.26 -9.93
CA HIS A 413 -4.98 13.89 -11.20
C HIS A 413 -5.26 15.38 -11.09
N PHE A 414 -5.98 15.82 -10.05
CA PHE A 414 -6.45 17.20 -9.91
C PHE A 414 -5.62 18.07 -8.94
N GLY A 415 -4.57 17.50 -8.33
CA GLY A 415 -3.65 18.21 -7.43
C GLY A 415 -4.18 18.44 -6.01
N LYS A 416 -5.47 18.17 -5.75
CA LYS A 416 -6.10 18.23 -4.42
C LYS A 416 -7.23 17.19 -4.37
N GLY A 417 -7.34 16.48 -3.24
CA GLY A 417 -8.44 15.54 -3.02
C GLY A 417 -9.80 16.22 -2.91
N LEU A 418 -10.86 15.50 -3.20
CA LEU A 418 -12.22 15.91 -2.82
C LEU A 418 -12.31 16.09 -1.30
N VAL A 419 -11.62 15.25 -0.55
CA VAL A 419 -11.25 15.45 0.86
C VAL A 419 -9.79 15.86 0.89
N ALA A 420 -9.51 17.06 1.40
CA ALA A 420 -8.17 17.66 1.36
C ALA A 420 -7.15 16.96 2.29
N THR A 421 -7.60 16.17 3.23
CA THR A 421 -6.80 15.36 4.16
C THR A 421 -6.86 13.88 3.76
N PRO A 422 -6.05 13.40 2.79
CA PRO A 422 -6.20 12.08 2.20
C PRO A 422 -5.93 10.91 3.17
N ASN A 423 -5.31 11.20 4.31
CA ASN A 423 -4.96 10.23 5.36
C ASN A 423 -5.82 10.38 6.64
N ASP A 424 -6.76 11.34 6.63
CA ASP A 424 -7.65 11.60 7.77
C ASP A 424 -9.06 11.96 7.28
N PHE A 425 -9.99 11.00 7.35
CA PHE A 425 -11.41 11.14 7.08
C PHE A 425 -12.23 11.25 8.37
N GLY A 426 -11.55 11.28 9.50
CA GLY A 426 -12.16 11.45 10.82
C GLY A 426 -12.74 12.85 11.05
N VAL A 427 -13.13 13.09 12.29
CA VAL A 427 -13.78 14.34 12.72
C VAL A 427 -12.84 15.55 12.57
N MET A 428 -11.52 15.32 12.73
CA MET A 428 -10.50 16.36 12.56
C MET A 428 -10.08 16.55 11.10
N GLY A 429 -10.42 15.62 10.22
CA GLY A 429 -10.16 15.71 8.79
C GLY A 429 -11.05 16.74 8.10
N ALA A 430 -10.66 17.11 6.88
CA ALA A 430 -11.43 18.03 6.05
C ALA A 430 -12.76 17.39 5.61
N ARG A 431 -13.81 18.20 5.56
CA ARG A 431 -15.06 17.77 4.91
C ARG A 431 -14.88 17.69 3.40
N PRO A 432 -15.54 16.75 2.71
CA PRO A 432 -15.47 16.67 1.26
C PRO A 432 -16.05 17.93 0.60
N SER A 433 -15.33 18.46 -0.38
CA SER A 433 -15.79 19.60 -1.19
C SER A 433 -17.02 19.25 -2.03
N HIS A 434 -17.08 18.01 -2.51
CA HIS A 434 -18.15 17.45 -3.34
C HIS A 434 -18.57 16.08 -2.78
N PRO A 435 -19.34 16.03 -1.67
CA PRO A 435 -19.68 14.77 -1.02
C PRO A 435 -20.47 13.83 -1.92
N GLU A 436 -21.38 14.37 -2.73
CA GLU A 436 -22.18 13.60 -3.67
C GLU A 436 -21.32 12.97 -4.78
N LEU A 437 -20.33 13.69 -5.29
CA LEU A 437 -19.37 13.17 -6.28
C LEU A 437 -18.47 12.10 -5.67
N LEU A 438 -18.02 12.30 -4.43
CA LEU A 438 -17.19 11.29 -3.73
C LEU A 438 -17.95 9.97 -3.56
N ASP A 439 -19.21 10.03 -3.14
CA ASP A 439 -20.05 8.84 -2.99
C ASP A 439 -20.36 8.19 -4.33
N TRP A 440 -20.70 8.99 -5.36
CA TRP A 440 -20.93 8.48 -6.71
C TRP A 440 -19.69 7.78 -7.28
N LEU A 441 -18.50 8.37 -7.12
CA LEU A 441 -17.25 7.76 -7.58
C LEU A 441 -16.93 6.47 -6.82
N ALA A 442 -17.17 6.43 -5.51
CA ALA A 442 -16.93 5.24 -4.70
C ALA A 442 -17.88 4.09 -5.10
N ASP A 443 -19.17 4.38 -5.27
CA ASP A 443 -20.18 3.42 -5.73
C ASP A 443 -19.85 2.91 -7.14
N TRP A 444 -19.57 3.83 -8.08
CA TRP A 444 -19.18 3.50 -9.44
C TRP A 444 -17.92 2.62 -9.47
N PHE A 445 -16.90 2.94 -8.69
CA PHE A 445 -15.65 2.20 -8.63
C PHE A 445 -15.85 0.76 -8.15
N MET A 446 -16.67 0.57 -7.10
CA MET A 446 -17.05 -0.76 -6.64
C MET A 446 -17.83 -1.54 -7.71
N ALA A 447 -18.79 -0.88 -8.38
CA ALA A 447 -19.58 -1.47 -9.47
C ALA A 447 -18.73 -1.87 -10.69
N GLN A 448 -17.61 -1.16 -10.95
CA GLN A 448 -16.63 -1.53 -11.99
C GLN A 448 -15.64 -2.62 -11.56
N GLY A 449 -15.90 -3.33 -10.45
CA GLY A 449 -15.07 -4.42 -9.95
C GLY A 449 -13.74 -3.92 -9.36
N TRP A 450 -13.72 -2.75 -8.75
CA TRP A 450 -12.56 -2.18 -8.08
C TRP A 450 -11.33 -1.96 -8.97
N ARG A 451 -11.51 -1.74 -10.27
CA ARG A 451 -10.43 -1.60 -11.26
C ARG A 451 -9.99 -0.16 -11.42
N LEU A 452 -8.66 0.05 -11.36
CA LEU A 452 -8.07 1.39 -11.41
C LEU A 452 -8.05 1.98 -12.82
N LYS A 453 -7.73 1.19 -13.85
CA LYS A 453 -7.64 1.71 -15.22
C LYS A 453 -8.95 2.32 -15.72
N PRO A 454 -10.13 1.71 -15.51
CA PRO A 454 -11.40 2.36 -15.81
C PRO A 454 -11.62 3.67 -15.04
N LEU A 455 -11.20 3.74 -13.75
CA LEU A 455 -11.29 4.97 -12.96
C LEU A 455 -10.41 6.08 -13.54
N HIS A 456 -9.14 5.78 -13.85
CA HIS A 456 -8.25 6.74 -14.51
C HIS A 456 -8.84 7.24 -15.83
N ARG A 457 -9.32 6.32 -16.65
CA ARG A 457 -9.95 6.66 -17.93
C ARG A 457 -11.13 7.62 -17.74
N LEU A 458 -12.01 7.32 -16.79
CA LEU A 458 -13.16 8.17 -16.47
C LEU A 458 -12.73 9.58 -16.05
N LEU A 459 -11.71 9.68 -15.20
CA LEU A 459 -11.21 10.96 -14.68
C LEU A 459 -10.55 11.80 -15.77
N VAL A 460 -9.62 11.23 -16.55
CA VAL A 460 -8.84 11.99 -17.54
C VAL A 460 -9.64 12.33 -18.80
N LEU A 461 -10.70 11.60 -19.10
CA LEU A 461 -11.61 11.92 -20.19
C LEU A 461 -12.71 12.92 -19.79
N SER A 462 -12.85 13.26 -18.50
CA SER A 462 -13.79 14.31 -18.08
C SER A 462 -13.41 15.67 -18.70
N HIS A 463 -14.38 16.52 -18.92
CA HIS A 463 -14.15 17.89 -19.41
C HIS A 463 -13.31 18.69 -18.39
N ALA A 464 -13.60 18.52 -17.10
CA ALA A 464 -12.87 19.17 -16.02
C ALA A 464 -11.36 18.90 -16.07
N TYR A 465 -10.92 17.69 -16.44
CA TYR A 465 -9.50 17.38 -16.62
C TYR A 465 -8.88 18.09 -17.80
N GLN A 466 -9.67 18.37 -18.83
CA GLN A 466 -9.25 18.98 -20.09
C GLN A 466 -9.32 20.52 -20.09
N THR A 467 -9.70 21.13 -18.96
CA THR A 467 -9.73 22.59 -18.82
C THR A 467 -8.33 23.21 -18.73
N SER A 468 -8.25 24.48 -19.10
CA SER A 468 -7.04 25.31 -18.99
C SER A 468 -6.72 25.64 -17.52
N SER A 469 -5.45 25.94 -17.25
CA SER A 469 -5.01 26.54 -15.99
C SER A 469 -5.14 28.09 -15.99
N ALA A 470 -5.34 28.70 -17.14
CA ALA A 470 -5.63 30.13 -17.23
C ALA A 470 -6.99 30.44 -16.57
N SER A 471 -7.08 31.56 -15.91
CA SER A 471 -8.32 31.99 -15.27
C SER A 471 -8.53 33.47 -15.49
N ASP A 472 -9.78 33.87 -15.71
CA ASP A 472 -10.21 35.22 -15.45
C ASP A 472 -10.16 35.50 -13.93
N ALA A 473 -9.97 36.77 -13.55
CA ALA A 473 -9.78 37.17 -12.16
C ALA A 473 -10.94 36.74 -11.22
N ASP A 474 -12.15 36.52 -11.78
CA ASP A 474 -13.33 36.13 -11.02
C ASP A 474 -13.33 34.65 -10.62
N VAL A 475 -12.87 33.75 -11.50
CA VAL A 475 -12.69 32.33 -11.18
C VAL A 475 -11.64 32.17 -10.09
N SER A 476 -10.55 32.96 -10.14
CA SER A 476 -9.49 32.96 -9.14
C SER A 476 -9.96 33.38 -7.75
N ARG A 477 -10.88 34.36 -7.66
CA ARG A 477 -11.45 34.82 -6.39
C ARG A 477 -12.42 33.83 -5.76
N GLY A 478 -13.22 33.14 -6.58
CA GLY A 478 -14.14 32.10 -6.10
C GLY A 478 -13.44 30.83 -5.64
N GLU A 479 -12.32 30.45 -6.25
CA GLU A 479 -11.51 29.27 -5.91
C GLU A 479 -10.64 29.42 -4.67
N GLN A 480 -10.38 30.64 -4.17
CA GLN A 480 -9.57 30.86 -2.96
C GLN A 480 -10.20 30.25 -1.69
N LYS A 481 -11.50 29.97 -1.67
CA LYS A 481 -12.23 29.41 -0.51
C LYS A 481 -12.58 27.92 -0.62
N GLY A 482 -12.49 27.31 -1.81
CA GLY A 482 -12.84 25.90 -1.96
C GLY A 482 -12.40 25.33 -3.29
N ALA A 483 -11.99 24.08 -3.31
CA ALA A 483 -11.67 23.39 -4.54
C ALA A 483 -12.96 23.08 -5.29
N LEU A 484 -13.39 23.98 -6.18
CA LEU A 484 -14.56 23.75 -7.05
C LEU A 484 -14.19 23.03 -8.34
N PHE A 485 -12.89 22.88 -8.63
CA PHE A 485 -12.35 22.21 -9.82
C PHE A 485 -12.87 22.78 -11.14
N GLY A 486 -13.17 24.08 -11.15
CA GLY A 486 -13.61 24.79 -12.36
C GLY A 486 -12.50 25.04 -13.38
N ARG A 487 -11.25 24.81 -12.99
CA ARG A 487 -10.07 24.93 -13.84
C ARG A 487 -9.01 23.92 -13.41
N TRP A 488 -8.08 23.62 -14.33
CA TRP A 488 -6.89 22.86 -14.03
C TRP A 488 -5.98 23.63 -13.05
N ARG A 489 -5.43 22.93 -12.06
CA ARG A 489 -4.45 23.52 -11.15
C ARG A 489 -3.03 23.16 -11.56
N GLN A 490 -2.20 24.17 -11.74
CA GLN A 490 -0.76 23.94 -11.91
C GLN A 490 -0.20 23.35 -10.62
N ARG A 491 0.65 22.34 -10.76
CA ARG A 491 1.35 21.71 -9.66
C ARG A 491 2.79 21.42 -10.06
N ARG A 492 3.67 21.34 -9.08
CA ARG A 492 5.04 20.86 -9.28
C ARG A 492 4.99 19.38 -9.67
N LEU A 493 5.91 18.95 -10.52
CA LEU A 493 6.14 17.54 -10.79
C LEU A 493 6.87 16.93 -9.59
N GLU A 494 6.59 15.67 -9.32
CA GLU A 494 7.34 14.91 -8.33
C GLU A 494 8.79 14.72 -8.77
N ALA A 495 9.70 14.59 -7.82
CA ALA A 495 11.13 14.44 -8.02
C ALA A 495 11.48 13.33 -9.04
N GLU A 496 10.84 12.20 -8.90
CA GLU A 496 11.04 11.04 -9.78
C GLU A 496 10.62 11.33 -11.23
N ALA A 497 9.49 12.02 -11.41
CA ALA A 497 9.02 12.38 -12.75
C ALA A 497 9.96 13.40 -13.42
N VAL A 498 10.58 14.31 -12.65
CA VAL A 498 11.58 15.26 -13.18
C VAL A 498 12.84 14.51 -13.59
N ARG A 499 13.42 13.69 -12.71
CA ARG A 499 14.63 12.92 -13.02
C ARG A 499 14.42 11.97 -14.22
N ASP A 500 13.31 11.23 -14.22
CA ASP A 500 12.98 10.30 -15.29
C ASP A 500 12.76 11.03 -16.63
N SER A 501 12.17 12.24 -16.61
CA SER A 501 12.02 13.08 -17.80
C SER A 501 13.37 13.54 -18.34
N ILE A 502 14.32 13.95 -17.48
CA ILE A 502 15.67 14.33 -17.87
C ILE A 502 16.37 13.16 -18.57
N LEU A 503 16.31 11.96 -17.99
CA LEU A 503 16.89 10.76 -18.58
C LEU A 503 16.23 10.40 -19.92
N ALA A 504 14.90 10.55 -20.02
CA ALA A 504 14.16 10.25 -21.23
C ALA A 504 14.53 11.20 -22.38
N VAL A 505 14.50 12.53 -22.14
CA VAL A 505 14.77 13.52 -23.20
C VAL A 505 16.25 13.58 -23.60
N SER A 506 17.17 13.17 -22.70
CA SER A 506 18.60 13.04 -23.04
C SER A 506 18.94 11.71 -23.72
N GLY A 507 17.97 10.80 -23.91
CA GLY A 507 18.19 9.47 -24.50
C GLY A 507 18.97 8.50 -23.60
N GLN A 508 19.15 8.83 -22.31
CA GLN A 508 19.92 8.00 -21.37
C GLN A 508 19.05 7.02 -20.57
N LEU A 509 17.73 7.17 -20.59
CA LEU A 509 16.82 6.33 -19.80
C LEU A 509 17.01 4.85 -20.13
N ASN A 510 17.35 4.06 -19.12
CA ASN A 510 17.39 2.60 -19.23
C ASN A 510 15.96 2.05 -18.97
N PRO A 511 15.31 1.43 -19.97
CA PRO A 511 13.95 0.94 -19.85
C PRO A 511 13.83 -0.40 -19.10
N GLN A 512 14.93 -0.94 -18.57
CA GLN A 512 14.91 -2.20 -17.83
C GLN A 512 13.99 -2.09 -16.61
N ARG A 513 13.08 -3.05 -16.45
CA ARG A 513 12.10 -3.12 -15.37
C ARG A 513 12.37 -4.26 -14.42
N GLY A 514 11.84 -4.12 -13.17
CA GLY A 514 11.87 -5.15 -12.15
C GLY A 514 13.25 -5.50 -11.61
N GLY A 515 13.29 -6.40 -10.66
CA GLY A 515 14.50 -6.91 -10.03
C GLY A 515 15.11 -5.97 -8.98
N PRO A 516 16.27 -6.31 -8.43
CA PRO A 516 16.94 -5.55 -7.38
C PRO A 516 17.13 -4.07 -7.73
N SER A 517 17.14 -3.24 -6.72
CA SER A 517 17.31 -1.81 -6.84
C SER A 517 18.70 -1.41 -7.29
N VAL A 518 18.80 -0.22 -7.86
CA VAL A 518 20.03 0.36 -8.39
C VAL A 518 20.52 1.50 -7.49
N PHE A 519 21.83 1.72 -7.53
CA PHE A 519 22.54 2.68 -6.70
C PHE A 519 23.19 3.73 -7.59
N PRO A 520 22.53 4.87 -7.85
CA PRO A 520 23.18 6.02 -8.49
C PRO A 520 24.43 6.45 -7.72
N PRO A 521 25.46 7.01 -8.38
CA PRO A 521 26.63 7.51 -7.68
C PRO A 521 26.24 8.69 -6.78
N LEU A 522 26.69 8.65 -5.53
CA LEU A 522 26.52 9.75 -4.58
C LEU A 522 27.83 10.48 -4.33
N PRO A 523 27.79 11.80 -4.06
CA PRO A 523 28.98 12.54 -3.63
C PRO A 523 29.58 11.90 -2.37
N ARG A 524 30.89 11.86 -2.28
CA ARG A 524 31.61 11.26 -1.14
C ARG A 524 31.22 11.91 0.19
N ALA A 525 31.04 13.20 0.21
CA ALA A 525 30.62 13.94 1.40
C ALA A 525 29.25 13.51 1.94
N VAL A 526 28.32 13.10 1.06
CA VAL A 526 27.01 12.56 1.44
C VAL A 526 27.14 11.19 2.13
N LEU A 527 27.99 10.32 1.57
CA LEU A 527 28.25 9.00 2.16
C LEU A 527 29.01 9.09 3.50
N GLU A 528 29.95 10.04 3.61
CA GLU A 528 30.71 10.28 4.85
C GLU A 528 29.85 10.87 5.98
N GLY A 529 28.74 11.53 5.67
CA GLY A 529 27.78 12.06 6.66
C GLY A 529 26.92 10.99 7.36
N GLN A 530 26.99 9.72 6.94
CA GLN A 530 26.23 8.65 7.54
C GLN A 530 26.88 8.16 8.84
N SER A 531 26.10 7.66 9.80
CA SER A 531 26.60 7.03 11.04
C SER A 531 27.58 5.86 10.77
N ARG A 532 27.39 5.18 9.64
CA ARG A 532 28.29 4.19 9.06
C ARG A 532 28.56 4.55 7.62
N PRO A 533 29.65 5.30 7.33
CA PRO A 533 29.94 5.81 6.00
C PRO A 533 29.90 4.75 4.91
N GLY A 534 29.02 4.92 3.92
CA GLY A 534 28.87 4.01 2.78
C GLY A 534 28.20 2.66 3.07
N ASP A 535 27.86 2.36 4.33
CA ASP A 535 27.18 1.10 4.68
C ASP A 535 25.79 1.03 4.04
N GLY A 536 25.50 -0.10 3.39
CA GLY A 536 24.22 -0.36 2.74
C GLY A 536 23.97 0.43 1.44
N TRP A 537 24.93 1.23 0.93
CA TRP A 537 24.85 1.82 -0.40
C TRP A 537 25.77 1.09 -1.37
N GLY A 538 25.19 0.44 -2.36
CA GLY A 538 25.91 -0.34 -3.36
C GLY A 538 26.45 0.51 -4.51
N GLN A 539 26.94 -0.16 -5.55
CA GLN A 539 27.40 0.46 -6.79
C GLN A 539 26.69 -0.14 -7.99
N SER A 540 26.21 0.71 -8.87
CA SER A 540 25.62 0.31 -10.14
C SER A 540 26.42 0.87 -11.30
N SER A 541 26.46 0.14 -12.43
CA SER A 541 27.02 0.70 -13.66
C SER A 541 26.23 1.94 -14.09
N PRO A 542 26.82 2.88 -14.86
CA PRO A 542 26.12 4.07 -15.34
C PRO A 542 24.80 3.73 -16.06
N ARG A 543 24.79 2.66 -16.86
CA ARG A 543 23.57 2.19 -17.53
C ARG A 543 22.51 1.72 -16.54
N GLN A 544 22.88 1.00 -15.48
CA GLN A 544 21.94 0.57 -14.45
C GLN A 544 21.44 1.75 -13.60
N ALA A 545 22.33 2.66 -13.24
CA ALA A 545 21.97 3.87 -12.50
C ALA A 545 20.98 4.79 -13.26
N ALA A 546 20.92 4.68 -14.58
CA ALA A 546 19.98 5.40 -15.44
C ALA A 546 18.60 4.73 -15.59
N ARG A 547 18.28 3.73 -14.79
CA ARG A 547 16.90 3.20 -14.69
C ARG A 547 15.95 4.22 -14.08
N ARG A 548 14.64 3.99 -14.23
CA ARG A 548 13.61 4.84 -13.62
C ARG A 548 13.79 4.97 -12.10
N SER A 549 13.43 6.12 -11.59
CA SER A 549 13.60 6.49 -10.17
C SER A 549 12.93 5.52 -9.20
N ILE A 550 11.86 4.85 -9.60
CA ILE A 550 11.20 3.82 -8.78
C ILE A 550 12.11 2.62 -8.47
N TYR A 551 13.18 2.41 -9.25
CA TYR A 551 14.16 1.34 -9.04
C TYR A 551 15.42 1.80 -8.30
N VAL A 552 15.50 3.08 -7.92
CA VAL A 552 16.58 3.58 -7.06
C VAL A 552 16.37 3.07 -5.65
N PHE A 553 17.47 2.59 -5.03
CA PHE A 553 17.43 2.06 -3.67
C PHE A 553 16.94 3.13 -2.67
N CYS A 554 15.89 2.80 -1.95
CA CYS A 554 15.26 3.69 -0.98
C CYS A 554 15.79 3.40 0.43
N LYS A 555 16.79 4.18 0.86
CA LYS A 555 17.38 4.11 2.19
C LYS A 555 16.81 5.19 3.09
N ARG A 556 16.31 4.84 4.28
CA ARG A 556 15.64 5.79 5.20
C ARG A 556 16.56 6.88 5.73
N SER A 557 17.81 6.51 6.04
CA SER A 557 18.80 7.46 6.58
C SER A 557 19.57 8.22 5.50
N LEU A 558 19.32 7.99 4.21
CA LEU A 558 20.11 8.53 3.11
C LEU A 558 19.23 8.84 1.90
N ALA A 559 18.80 10.07 1.79
CA ALA A 559 18.12 10.55 0.59
C ALA A 559 19.12 10.76 -0.57
N VAL A 560 18.66 10.49 -1.78
CA VAL A 560 19.42 10.85 -3.00
C VAL A 560 19.30 12.36 -3.18
N PRO A 561 20.42 13.14 -3.19
CA PRO A 561 20.37 14.60 -3.14
C PRO A 561 19.54 15.24 -4.26
N GLU A 562 19.60 14.72 -5.48
CA GLU A 562 18.81 15.25 -6.60
C GLU A 562 17.29 15.07 -6.37
N LEU A 563 16.90 13.97 -5.73
CA LEU A 563 15.48 13.72 -5.40
C LEU A 563 15.04 14.56 -4.19
N GLU A 564 15.90 14.69 -3.18
CA GLU A 564 15.64 15.51 -1.99
C GLU A 564 15.44 16.99 -2.34
N LEU A 565 16.29 17.56 -3.20
CA LEU A 565 16.13 18.93 -3.70
C LEU A 565 14.82 19.17 -4.46
N LEU A 566 14.18 18.11 -4.94
CA LEU A 566 12.92 18.13 -5.68
C LEU A 566 11.73 17.70 -4.82
N ASP A 567 11.87 17.68 -3.49
CA ASP A 567 10.84 17.33 -2.51
C ASP A 567 10.33 15.88 -2.68
N THR A 568 11.24 14.90 -2.79
CA THR A 568 10.84 13.49 -2.69
C THR A 568 10.19 13.23 -1.33
N PRO A 569 9.15 12.37 -1.24
CA PRO A 569 8.55 12.03 0.05
C PRO A 569 9.58 11.45 1.02
N ASP A 570 9.49 11.88 2.28
CA ASP A 570 10.22 11.29 3.40
C ASP A 570 9.59 9.94 3.76
N THR A 571 10.40 8.89 3.99
CA THR A 571 9.96 7.49 4.17
C THR A 571 10.24 6.93 5.56
#